data_3546e3557eb7b86a15de07a5e25ab81c
#
_entry.id   3546e3557eb7b86a15de07a5e25ab81c
#
_cell.length_a   1.000
_cell.length_b   1.000
_cell.length_c   1.000
_cell.angle_alpha   90.00
_cell.angle_beta   90.00
_cell.angle_gamma   90.00
#
_symmetry.space_group_name_H-M   'P 1'
#
loop_
_entity.id
_entity.type
_entity.pdbx_description
1 polymer ?
#
loop_
_entity_poly.entity_id
_entity_poly.type
_entity_poly.pdbx_seq_one_letter_code
_entity_poly.pdbx_strand_id
1 'polypeptide(L)'
;MPERLVLAQEVTTQPELTTDILVVLGVVALALVLFLTERLPIDVTAILLIVVLVVLEPWTGVDPSTGISGFSNDATITVLAMLILSGGVARTGLVQELGRRMAAYAGDSIHKQLFATVLATSPASGFLNNTPIVALLVPVVTDVANRGGTSPSKLLIPLSYASQVGGMLTLIGTSTNLLASNISGRLSEEYPELHAFSMFEFTQLGAIVVITGALYLILVGHYLIPERVPPRADYLEEYAVGDYIAEVAVVPGSPLVDETVGDATARFGSDVDIVQIVRGRNRSVAPRQDVQLREGDVLVVRTDRDAIAAIEGLEGVELVGSPDSMADLSTNEETGIVTELIVALDSRLVGERLDPESFREEFGAAVLGLRRRGELVNERIVGRRLDVGDTLLVQAPPETLDRLSRREDVIVAREPPRPEYRADKAPIAVAIMIGVVAVAASGLYPILLSALAGVVAMVVTGILEPHELYDAVEWDIIFLLAGVIPLGIALEGSGAAAYLAWLVVSTAGFLPTLVVLWLFYIVTGLITEVISNNASVVLMVPVGAAAAAGIGANPLAFAFAVTFAASTSFLGPIGYQTNLFVYGPGGYKFSDYFRVGAPLQLLLSVVTVLGIAYFWGV
;
A
#
# COMPACT_ATOMS: atom_id res chain seq x y z
N MET A 1 46.83 12.90 14.59
CA MET A 1 47.56 11.88 13.84
C MET A 1 48.00 10.65 14.65
N PRO A 2 48.44 10.70 15.92
CA PRO A 2 48.77 9.49 16.69
C PRO A 2 47.56 8.66 17.13
N GLU A 3 46.41 9.25 17.44
CA GLU A 3 45.20 8.52 17.86
C GLU A 3 44.55 7.69 16.74
N ARG A 4 44.59 8.14 15.48
CA ARG A 4 44.16 7.36 14.31
C ARG A 4 45.00 6.09 14.09
N LEU A 5 46.28 6.11 14.47
CA LEU A 5 47.15 4.95 14.39
C LEU A 5 46.88 3.91 15.47
N VAL A 6 46.36 4.31 16.62
CA VAL A 6 46.01 3.40 17.72
C VAL A 6 44.69 2.67 17.44
N LEU A 7 43.66 3.37 16.97
CA LEU A 7 42.37 2.74 16.58
C LEU A 7 42.54 1.82 15.35
N ALA A 8 43.35 2.22 14.35
CA ALA A 8 43.63 1.36 13.20
C ALA A 8 44.44 0.11 13.56
N GLN A 9 45.25 0.15 14.65
CA GLN A 9 45.96 -1.03 15.12
C GLN A 9 45.09 -2.02 15.90
N GLU A 10 44.05 -1.58 16.59
CA GLU A 10 43.15 -2.48 17.33
C GLU A 10 42.26 -3.34 16.42
N VAL A 11 41.83 -2.85 15.26
CA VAL A 11 41.01 -3.62 14.32
C VAL A 11 41.84 -4.58 13.42
N THR A 12 43.15 -4.36 13.28
CA THR A 12 44.04 -5.27 12.53
C THR A 12 44.45 -6.51 13.32
N THR A 13 44.30 -6.50 14.64
CA THR A 13 44.50 -7.68 15.49
C THR A 13 43.17 -8.44 15.59
N GLN A 14 43.19 -9.78 15.41
CA GLN A 14 42.01 -10.62 15.58
C GLN A 14 41.44 -10.39 16.97
N PRO A 15 40.19 -9.87 17.13
CA PRO A 15 39.53 -9.78 18.44
C PRO A 15 39.42 -11.20 19.02
N GLU A 16 39.73 -11.36 20.31
CA GLU A 16 39.52 -12.64 20.97
C GLU A 16 38.02 -12.97 20.99
N LEU A 17 37.67 -14.19 20.58
CA LEU A 17 36.29 -14.68 20.56
C LEU A 17 35.86 -14.96 22.00
N THR A 18 35.31 -13.94 22.67
CA THR A 18 34.82 -14.05 24.05
C THR A 18 33.47 -14.77 24.11
N THR A 19 33.10 -15.25 25.31
CA THR A 19 31.77 -15.86 25.53
C THR A 19 30.66 -14.84 25.26
N ASP A 20 30.88 -13.56 25.57
CA ASP A 20 29.93 -12.47 25.39
C ASP A 20 29.62 -12.26 23.89
N ILE A 21 30.66 -12.24 23.06
CA ILE A 21 30.51 -12.17 21.60
C ILE A 21 29.70 -13.36 21.08
N LEU A 22 30.02 -14.59 21.53
CA LEU A 22 29.29 -15.79 21.07
C LEU A 22 27.84 -15.78 21.47
N VAL A 23 27.53 -15.35 22.71
CA VAL A 23 26.14 -15.27 23.21
C VAL A 23 25.36 -14.22 22.42
N VAL A 24 25.92 -13.03 22.22
CA VAL A 24 25.23 -11.96 21.48
C VAL A 24 25.05 -12.34 20.00
N LEU A 25 26.04 -12.94 19.34
CA LEU A 25 25.89 -13.47 17.99
C LEU A 25 24.84 -14.57 17.93
N GLY A 26 24.74 -15.40 18.98
CA GLY A 26 23.68 -16.40 19.12
C GLY A 26 22.28 -15.77 19.20
N VAL A 27 22.14 -14.66 19.94
CA VAL A 27 20.87 -13.91 20.03
C VAL A 27 20.54 -13.24 18.69
N VAL A 28 21.54 -12.67 17.99
CA VAL A 28 21.36 -12.14 16.63
C VAL A 28 20.91 -13.24 15.68
N ALA A 29 21.54 -14.41 15.71
CA ALA A 29 21.15 -15.55 14.88
C ALA A 29 19.72 -16.01 15.19
N LEU A 30 19.34 -16.06 16.48
CA LEU A 30 17.98 -16.36 16.92
C LEU A 30 16.98 -15.34 16.36
N ALA A 31 17.29 -14.04 16.47
CA ALA A 31 16.47 -12.95 15.93
C ALA A 31 16.26 -13.12 14.43
N LEU A 32 17.35 -13.37 13.67
CA LEU A 32 17.29 -13.60 12.23
C LEU A 32 16.40 -14.81 11.88
N VAL A 33 16.53 -15.92 12.60
CA VAL A 33 15.73 -17.14 12.37
C VAL A 33 14.25 -16.88 12.68
N LEU A 34 13.93 -16.15 13.74
CA LEU A 34 12.54 -15.84 14.11
C LEU A 34 11.89 -14.89 13.10
N PHE A 35 12.60 -13.85 12.68
CA PHE A 35 12.10 -12.93 11.65
C PHE A 35 11.96 -13.62 10.28
N LEU A 36 12.89 -14.50 9.91
CA LEU A 36 12.86 -15.23 8.64
C LEU A 36 11.72 -16.28 8.59
N THR A 37 11.46 -16.95 9.71
CA THR A 37 10.46 -18.03 9.75
C THR A 37 9.03 -17.56 9.99
N GLU A 38 8.88 -16.29 10.42
CA GLU A 38 7.58 -15.65 10.76
C GLU A 38 6.69 -16.51 11.68
N ARG A 39 7.32 -17.41 12.50
CA ARG A 39 6.58 -18.28 13.41
C ARG A 39 5.88 -17.53 14.52
N LEU A 40 6.39 -16.37 14.86
CA LEU A 40 5.82 -15.44 15.83
C LEU A 40 5.57 -14.11 15.11
N PRO A 41 4.51 -13.37 15.46
CA PRO A 41 4.34 -11.98 15.02
C PRO A 41 5.57 -11.12 15.35
N ILE A 42 5.82 -10.09 14.57
CA ILE A 42 7.03 -9.24 14.68
C ILE A 42 7.14 -8.61 16.06
N ASP A 43 6.04 -8.10 16.61
CA ASP A 43 5.93 -7.50 17.93
C ASP A 43 6.25 -8.49 19.07
N VAL A 44 5.72 -9.73 18.97
CA VAL A 44 6.00 -10.81 19.92
C VAL A 44 7.47 -11.22 19.86
N THR A 45 8.04 -11.31 18.65
CA THR A 45 9.48 -11.58 18.46
C THR A 45 10.33 -10.49 19.11
N ALA A 46 9.98 -9.24 18.94
CA ALA A 46 10.66 -8.10 19.54
C ALA A 46 10.63 -8.16 21.08
N ILE A 47 9.47 -8.45 21.67
CA ILE A 47 9.33 -8.63 23.13
C ILE A 47 10.19 -9.82 23.61
N LEU A 48 10.18 -10.92 22.88
CA LEU A 48 11.01 -12.10 23.20
C LEU A 48 12.50 -11.74 23.21
N LEU A 49 12.96 -10.94 22.23
CA LEU A 49 14.35 -10.48 22.19
C LEU A 49 14.72 -9.64 23.41
N ILE A 50 13.84 -8.73 23.84
CA ILE A 50 14.06 -7.96 25.08
C ILE A 50 14.24 -8.91 26.27
N VAL A 51 13.33 -9.89 26.41
CA VAL A 51 13.39 -10.85 27.51
C VAL A 51 14.67 -11.66 27.46
N VAL A 52 15.05 -12.19 26.30
CA VAL A 52 16.29 -12.98 26.12
C VAL A 52 17.52 -12.16 26.44
N LEU A 53 17.61 -10.92 25.97
CA LEU A 53 18.75 -10.03 26.24
C LEU A 53 18.89 -9.76 27.73
N VAL A 54 17.80 -9.44 28.43
CA VAL A 54 17.81 -9.17 29.88
C VAL A 54 18.12 -10.43 30.70
N VAL A 55 17.56 -11.59 30.33
CA VAL A 55 17.87 -12.86 31.01
C VAL A 55 19.35 -13.23 30.84
N LEU A 56 19.96 -12.88 29.72
CA LEU A 56 21.37 -13.10 29.43
C LEU A 56 22.26 -11.89 29.78
N GLU A 57 21.80 -10.98 30.64
CA GLU A 57 22.52 -9.77 31.09
C GLU A 57 24.02 -9.98 31.37
N PRO A 58 24.46 -11.07 32.07
CA PRO A 58 25.89 -11.25 32.39
C PRO A 58 26.80 -11.29 31.15
N TRP A 59 26.23 -11.61 29.97
CA TRP A 59 26.96 -11.72 28.69
C TRP A 59 26.58 -10.64 27.69
N THR A 60 25.34 -10.16 27.74
CA THR A 60 24.82 -9.14 26.82
C THR A 60 25.07 -7.70 27.31
N GLY A 61 25.31 -7.54 28.60
CA GLY A 61 25.40 -6.22 29.26
C GLY A 61 24.07 -5.43 29.29
N VAL A 62 22.94 -6.10 28.95
CA VAL A 62 21.61 -5.47 28.86
C VAL A 62 20.86 -5.71 30.18
N ASP A 63 20.87 -4.73 31.07
CA ASP A 63 20.04 -4.74 32.26
C ASP A 63 18.55 -4.47 31.96
N PRO A 64 17.62 -4.68 32.88
CA PRO A 64 16.19 -4.44 32.64
C PRO A 64 15.87 -3.03 32.15
N SER A 65 16.58 -1.99 32.59
CA SER A 65 16.36 -0.61 32.18
C SER A 65 16.80 -0.38 30.74
N THR A 66 17.94 -0.91 30.36
CA THR A 66 18.45 -0.91 29.01
C THR A 66 17.55 -1.75 28.08
N GLY A 67 17.06 -2.90 28.55
CA GLY A 67 16.16 -3.77 27.80
C GLY A 67 14.86 -3.08 27.35
N ILE A 68 14.30 -2.19 28.17
CA ILE A 68 13.09 -1.43 27.83
C ILE A 68 13.38 -0.03 27.27
N SER A 69 14.64 0.39 27.21
CA SER A 69 15.04 1.75 26.76
C SER A 69 14.61 2.05 25.33
N GLY A 70 14.42 1.00 24.51
CA GLY A 70 13.94 1.15 23.14
C GLY A 70 12.55 1.80 23.05
N PHE A 71 11.67 1.64 24.04
CA PHE A 71 10.36 2.29 24.08
C PHE A 71 10.46 3.80 24.34
N SER A 72 11.48 4.27 25.05
CA SER A 72 11.72 5.68 25.33
C SER A 72 12.77 6.32 24.41
N ASN A 73 13.22 5.58 23.41
CA ASN A 73 14.21 6.07 22.45
C ASN A 73 13.61 7.16 21.56
N ASP A 74 14.38 8.23 21.31
CA ASP A 74 13.96 9.37 20.51
C ASP A 74 13.50 8.96 19.09
N ALA A 75 14.17 7.98 18.48
CA ALA A 75 13.76 7.48 17.17
C ALA A 75 12.39 6.78 17.23
N THR A 76 12.15 5.93 18.23
CA THR A 76 10.87 5.23 18.41
C THR A 76 9.71 6.21 18.60
N ILE A 77 9.88 7.21 19.47
CA ILE A 77 8.84 8.23 19.72
C ILE A 77 8.66 9.14 18.50
N THR A 78 9.73 9.45 17.76
CA THR A 78 9.62 10.23 16.52
C THR A 78 8.85 9.46 15.46
N VAL A 79 9.13 8.16 15.28
CA VAL A 79 8.38 7.30 14.35
C VAL A 79 6.90 7.23 14.74
N LEU A 80 6.60 7.03 16.04
CA LEU A 80 5.23 7.08 16.57
C LEU A 80 4.52 8.38 16.19
N ALA A 81 5.14 9.53 16.44
CA ALA A 81 4.57 10.83 16.10
C ALA A 81 4.38 11.01 14.59
N MET A 82 5.33 10.55 13.78
CA MET A 82 5.25 10.65 12.32
C MET A 82 4.15 9.74 11.74
N LEU A 83 3.93 8.55 12.30
CA LEU A 83 2.81 7.68 11.91
C LEU A 83 1.47 8.37 12.18
N ILE A 84 1.31 8.98 13.35
CA ILE A 84 0.09 9.73 13.71
C ILE A 84 -0.10 10.94 12.76
N LEU A 85 0.95 11.71 12.50
CA LEU A 85 0.90 12.85 11.56
C LEU A 85 0.51 12.41 10.15
N SER A 86 1.09 11.31 9.66
CA SER A 86 0.74 10.72 8.37
C SER A 86 -0.72 10.26 8.32
N GLY A 87 -1.21 9.63 9.39
CA GLY A 87 -2.60 9.27 9.59
C GLY A 87 -3.53 10.49 9.54
N GLY A 88 -3.14 11.60 10.18
CA GLY A 88 -3.86 12.86 10.14
C GLY A 88 -3.99 13.43 8.72
N VAL A 89 -2.89 13.45 7.96
CA VAL A 89 -2.93 13.86 6.54
C VAL A 89 -3.84 12.93 5.73
N ALA A 90 -3.76 11.62 5.97
CA ALA A 90 -4.60 10.62 5.30
C ALA A 90 -6.11 10.88 5.52
N ARG A 91 -6.51 11.25 6.74
CA ARG A 91 -7.92 11.57 7.08
C ARG A 91 -8.46 12.81 6.36
N THR A 92 -7.60 13.66 5.80
CA THR A 92 -8.05 14.82 5.02
C THR A 92 -8.41 14.51 3.57
N GLY A 93 -8.14 13.30 3.08
CA GLY A 93 -8.37 12.94 1.68
C GLY A 93 -7.41 13.59 0.68
N LEU A 94 -6.31 14.20 1.15
CA LEU A 94 -5.31 14.84 0.29
C LEU A 94 -4.70 13.85 -0.73
N VAL A 95 -4.45 12.62 -0.29
CA VAL A 95 -3.89 11.56 -1.13
C VAL A 95 -4.87 11.16 -2.23
N GLN A 96 -6.18 11.11 -1.93
CA GLN A 96 -7.23 10.81 -2.90
C GLN A 96 -7.40 11.94 -3.92
N GLU A 97 -7.29 13.20 -3.48
CA GLU A 97 -7.29 14.34 -4.41
C GLU A 97 -6.09 14.30 -5.35
N LEU A 98 -4.92 13.97 -4.84
CA LEU A 98 -3.72 13.75 -5.65
C LEU A 98 -3.99 12.64 -6.69
N GLY A 99 -4.59 11.54 -6.27
CA GLY A 99 -4.98 10.43 -7.14
C GLY A 99 -5.96 10.82 -8.24
N ARG A 100 -7.00 11.63 -7.92
CA ARG A 100 -7.94 12.15 -8.93
C ARG A 100 -7.23 12.99 -9.99
N ARG A 101 -6.29 13.87 -9.59
CA ARG A 101 -5.48 14.65 -10.52
C ARG A 101 -4.57 13.78 -11.37
N MET A 102 -3.99 12.73 -10.76
CA MET A 102 -3.22 11.73 -11.51
C MET A 102 -4.07 11.07 -12.60
N ALA A 103 -5.27 10.58 -12.25
CA ALA A 103 -6.19 9.96 -13.20
C ALA A 103 -6.57 10.88 -14.35
N ALA A 104 -6.88 12.14 -14.04
CA ALA A 104 -7.20 13.15 -15.05
C ALA A 104 -6.05 13.44 -16.02
N TYR A 105 -4.79 13.39 -15.54
CA TYR A 105 -3.60 13.62 -16.36
C TYR A 105 -3.20 12.39 -17.18
N ALA A 106 -3.35 11.20 -16.60
CA ALA A 106 -2.74 9.97 -17.11
C ALA A 106 -3.41 9.45 -18.38
N GLY A 107 -4.75 9.51 -18.49
CA GLY A 107 -5.50 8.95 -19.63
C GLY A 107 -5.09 7.49 -19.92
N ASP A 108 -5.12 7.10 -21.18
CA ASP A 108 -4.88 5.72 -21.64
C ASP A 108 -3.38 5.40 -21.86
N SER A 109 -2.48 6.35 -21.59
CA SER A 109 -1.05 6.18 -21.85
C SER A 109 -0.32 5.62 -20.62
N ILE A 110 0.21 4.39 -20.72
CA ILE A 110 0.98 3.74 -19.66
C ILE A 110 2.16 4.60 -19.16
N HIS A 111 2.85 5.30 -20.04
CA HIS A 111 3.98 6.16 -19.65
C HIS A 111 3.52 7.35 -18.82
N LYS A 112 2.35 7.96 -19.15
CA LYS A 112 1.77 9.04 -18.35
C LYS A 112 1.26 8.52 -17.01
N GLN A 113 0.66 7.33 -16.98
CA GLN A 113 0.21 6.67 -15.76
C GLN A 113 1.39 6.38 -14.83
N LEU A 114 2.48 5.81 -15.36
CA LEU A 114 3.72 5.57 -14.61
C LEU A 114 4.36 6.87 -14.11
N PHE A 115 4.46 7.88 -14.98
CA PHE A 115 5.01 9.18 -14.60
C PHE A 115 4.19 9.82 -13.49
N ALA A 116 2.86 9.81 -13.62
CA ALA A 116 1.96 10.35 -12.59
C ALA A 116 2.08 9.58 -11.27
N THR A 117 2.13 8.25 -11.32
CA THR A 117 2.30 7.39 -10.13
C THR A 117 3.61 7.70 -9.42
N VAL A 118 4.74 7.72 -10.13
CA VAL A 118 6.06 7.97 -9.54
C VAL A 118 6.18 9.40 -9.03
N LEU A 119 5.72 10.39 -9.81
CA LEU A 119 5.79 11.81 -9.43
C LEU A 119 4.90 12.16 -8.23
N ALA A 120 3.76 11.51 -8.08
CA ALA A 120 2.90 11.71 -6.92
C ALA A 120 3.46 11.02 -5.67
N THR A 121 3.97 9.81 -5.82
CA THR A 121 4.38 8.96 -4.71
C THR A 121 5.72 9.40 -4.12
N SER A 122 6.76 9.59 -4.93
CA SER A 122 8.12 9.82 -4.42
C SER A 122 8.25 11.10 -3.59
N PRO A 123 7.74 12.27 -4.01
CA PRO A 123 7.80 13.47 -3.15
C PRO A 123 6.96 13.33 -1.89
N ALA A 124 5.77 12.69 -1.97
CA ALA A 124 4.93 12.48 -0.81
C ALA A 124 5.61 11.59 0.23
N SER A 125 6.26 10.51 -0.20
CA SER A 125 7.04 9.59 0.65
C SER A 125 8.29 10.24 1.26
N GLY A 126 8.76 11.34 0.72
CA GLY A 126 9.84 12.11 1.34
C GLY A 126 9.44 12.79 2.66
N PHE A 127 8.15 13.01 2.88
CA PHE A 127 7.64 13.74 4.06
C PHE A 127 6.61 12.97 4.88
N LEU A 128 6.06 11.89 4.33
CA LEU A 128 5.12 11.00 4.99
C LEU A 128 5.68 9.59 4.95
N ASN A 129 5.34 8.77 5.93
CA ASN A 129 5.78 7.37 5.94
C ASN A 129 5.27 6.62 4.70
N ASN A 130 6.11 5.74 4.15
CA ASN A 130 5.85 4.98 2.91
C ASN A 130 4.60 4.10 3.01
N THR A 131 4.40 3.42 4.13
CA THR A 131 3.33 2.45 4.33
C THR A 131 1.94 3.06 4.15
N PRO A 132 1.54 4.12 4.87
CA PRO A 132 0.24 4.77 4.67
C PRO A 132 0.05 5.30 3.25
N ILE A 133 1.09 5.87 2.63
CA ILE A 133 1.00 6.40 1.26
C ILE A 133 0.66 5.30 0.26
N VAL A 134 1.39 4.18 0.32
CA VAL A 134 1.16 3.08 -0.61
C VAL A 134 -0.21 2.45 -0.37
N ALA A 135 -0.59 2.20 0.90
CA ALA A 135 -1.90 1.65 1.23
C ALA A 135 -3.06 2.50 0.67
N LEU A 136 -2.95 3.83 0.76
CA LEU A 136 -3.96 4.76 0.24
C LEU A 136 -3.94 4.87 -1.29
N LEU A 137 -2.76 4.77 -1.92
CA LEU A 137 -2.63 4.90 -3.37
C LEU A 137 -2.88 3.61 -4.14
N VAL A 138 -2.81 2.41 -3.53
CA VAL A 138 -3.12 1.13 -4.20
C VAL A 138 -4.49 1.16 -4.89
N PRO A 139 -5.61 1.48 -4.21
CA PRO A 139 -6.91 1.53 -4.88
C PRO A 139 -6.98 2.63 -5.96
N VAL A 140 -6.36 3.77 -5.71
CA VAL A 140 -6.34 4.89 -6.67
C VAL A 140 -5.57 4.53 -7.94
N VAL A 141 -4.37 3.96 -7.80
CA VAL A 141 -3.53 3.54 -8.95
C VAL A 141 -4.19 2.40 -9.70
N THR A 142 -4.89 1.50 -9.00
CA THR A 142 -5.70 0.44 -9.61
C THR A 142 -6.84 1.02 -10.44
N ASP A 143 -7.54 2.04 -9.93
CA ASP A 143 -8.60 2.74 -10.67
C ASP A 143 -8.04 3.47 -11.90
N VAL A 144 -6.90 4.17 -11.77
CA VAL A 144 -6.19 4.81 -12.91
C VAL A 144 -5.84 3.78 -13.98
N ALA A 145 -5.32 2.62 -13.59
CA ALA A 145 -4.98 1.55 -14.51
C ALA A 145 -6.22 1.03 -15.25
N ASN A 146 -7.28 0.72 -14.51
CA ASN A 146 -8.53 0.18 -15.06
C ASN A 146 -9.18 1.15 -16.06
N ARG A 147 -9.32 2.45 -15.69
CA ARG A 147 -9.88 3.48 -16.58
C ARG A 147 -9.07 3.67 -17.86
N GLY A 148 -7.76 3.52 -17.78
CA GLY A 148 -6.88 3.64 -18.93
C GLY A 148 -6.65 2.33 -19.69
N GLY A 149 -7.42 1.27 -19.41
CA GLY A 149 -7.27 -0.03 -20.08
C GLY A 149 -5.92 -0.71 -19.85
N THR A 150 -5.22 -0.33 -18.79
CA THR A 150 -3.89 -0.86 -18.43
C THR A 150 -4.00 -1.84 -17.26
N SER A 151 -3.23 -2.92 -17.30
CA SER A 151 -3.16 -3.85 -16.17
C SER A 151 -2.69 -3.14 -14.88
N PRO A 152 -3.42 -3.25 -13.74
CA PRO A 152 -2.97 -2.74 -12.44
C PRO A 152 -1.57 -3.21 -12.06
N SER A 153 -1.20 -4.44 -12.45
CA SER A 153 0.13 -5.00 -12.21
C SER A 153 1.25 -4.11 -12.78
N LYS A 154 1.02 -3.38 -13.89
CA LYS A 154 2.03 -2.50 -14.49
C LYS A 154 2.37 -1.27 -13.64
N LEU A 155 1.48 -0.88 -12.72
CA LEU A 155 1.62 0.35 -11.95
C LEU A 155 1.91 0.12 -10.45
N LEU A 156 1.54 -1.05 -9.90
CA LEU A 156 1.60 -1.28 -8.46
C LEU A 156 3.03 -1.55 -7.93
N ILE A 157 3.89 -2.32 -8.63
CA ILE A 157 5.34 -2.39 -8.28
C ILE A 157 6.00 -1.01 -8.41
N PRO A 158 5.81 -0.24 -9.49
CA PRO A 158 6.30 1.14 -9.58
C PRO A 158 5.83 2.04 -8.43
N LEU A 159 4.58 1.91 -7.96
CA LEU A 159 4.08 2.62 -6.78
C LEU A 159 4.91 2.31 -5.53
N SER A 160 5.12 1.03 -5.23
CA SER A 160 5.90 0.60 -4.07
C SER A 160 7.36 1.06 -4.16
N TYR A 161 8.02 0.83 -5.29
CA TYR A 161 9.43 1.21 -5.45
C TYR A 161 9.62 2.73 -5.45
N ALA A 162 8.68 3.50 -6.03
CA ALA A 162 8.68 4.95 -5.98
C ALA A 162 8.56 5.49 -4.55
N SER A 163 7.79 4.81 -3.68
CA SER A 163 7.70 5.18 -2.28
C SER A 163 9.00 4.91 -1.53
N GLN A 164 9.64 3.78 -1.77
CA GLN A 164 10.91 3.41 -1.14
C GLN A 164 12.01 4.42 -1.48
N VAL A 165 12.23 4.70 -2.78
CA VAL A 165 13.23 5.70 -3.19
C VAL A 165 12.85 7.11 -2.73
N GLY A 166 11.55 7.44 -2.68
CA GLY A 166 11.03 8.70 -2.15
C GLY A 166 11.34 8.90 -0.67
N GLY A 167 11.25 7.83 0.13
CA GLY A 167 11.57 7.83 1.56
C GLY A 167 13.02 8.23 1.86
N MET A 168 13.93 8.13 0.88
CA MET A 168 15.33 8.53 1.02
C MET A 168 15.57 10.03 0.76
N LEU A 169 14.53 10.83 0.51
CA LEU A 169 14.69 12.27 0.27
C LEU A 169 14.99 13.05 1.55
N THR A 170 14.44 12.64 2.68
CA THR A 170 14.58 13.34 3.96
C THR A 170 14.74 12.38 5.12
N LEU A 171 15.17 12.90 6.25
CA LEU A 171 15.31 12.14 7.50
C LEU A 171 14.01 11.45 7.92
N ILE A 172 12.87 12.08 7.71
CA ILE A 172 11.54 11.61 8.18
C ILE A 172 10.78 10.74 7.16
N GLY A 173 11.31 10.59 5.94
CA GLY A 173 10.62 9.85 4.87
C GLY A 173 10.43 8.37 5.20
N THR A 174 11.31 7.79 6.02
CA THR A 174 11.19 6.40 6.50
C THR A 174 11.74 6.25 7.92
N SER A 175 11.16 5.32 8.70
CA SER A 175 11.65 4.97 10.04
C SER A 175 13.11 4.52 10.05
N THR A 176 13.55 3.90 8.98
CA THR A 176 14.93 3.43 8.76
C THR A 176 15.95 4.57 8.88
N ASN A 177 15.66 5.73 8.29
CA ASN A 177 16.55 6.89 8.35
C ASN A 177 16.66 7.46 9.79
N LEU A 178 15.53 7.55 10.49
CA LEU A 178 15.49 8.01 11.87
C LEU A 178 16.28 7.09 12.80
N LEU A 179 16.15 5.79 12.60
CA LEU A 179 16.87 4.77 13.36
C LEU A 179 18.38 4.82 13.08
N ALA A 180 18.77 4.90 11.81
CA ALA A 180 20.16 5.07 11.41
C ALA A 180 20.80 6.33 12.01
N SER A 181 20.06 7.45 11.97
CA SER A 181 20.48 8.72 12.57
C SER A 181 20.71 8.61 14.07
N ASN A 182 19.80 7.94 14.80
CA ASN A 182 19.93 7.73 16.23
C ASN A 182 21.15 6.87 16.56
N ILE A 183 21.37 5.77 15.83
CA ILE A 183 22.54 4.90 16.03
C ILE A 183 23.83 5.66 15.72
N SER A 184 23.88 6.37 14.59
CA SER A 184 25.02 7.19 14.21
C SER A 184 25.34 8.25 15.27
N GLY A 185 24.30 8.91 15.84
CA GLY A 185 24.46 9.86 16.93
C GLY A 185 25.00 9.23 18.24
N ARG A 186 24.60 8.01 18.59
CA ARG A 186 25.15 7.29 19.76
C ARG A 186 26.62 6.90 19.55
N LEU A 187 26.93 6.43 18.36
CA LEU A 187 28.30 6.02 18.01
C LEU A 187 29.27 7.20 17.85
N SER A 188 28.81 8.44 17.90
CA SER A 188 29.67 9.64 17.79
C SER A 188 30.68 9.79 18.93
N GLU A 189 30.44 9.16 20.09
CA GLU A 189 31.39 9.13 21.20
C GLU A 189 32.63 8.27 20.85
N GLU A 190 32.42 7.19 20.11
CA GLU A 190 33.48 6.25 19.70
C GLU A 190 34.11 6.65 18.34
N TYR A 191 33.27 7.13 17.41
CA TYR A 191 33.67 7.55 16.05
C TYR A 191 33.29 9.03 15.83
N PRO A 192 34.21 9.99 16.03
CA PRO A 192 33.92 11.42 16.00
C PRO A 192 33.40 11.97 14.66
N GLU A 193 33.57 11.22 13.57
CA GLU A 193 33.02 11.56 12.25
C GLU A 193 31.50 11.30 12.16
N LEU A 194 30.94 10.45 13.04
CA LEU A 194 29.52 10.18 13.12
C LEU A 194 28.79 11.28 13.90
N HIS A 195 27.53 11.49 13.54
CA HIS A 195 26.62 12.39 14.23
C HIS A 195 25.16 12.00 13.90
N ALA A 196 24.20 12.54 14.65
CA ALA A 196 22.80 12.41 14.28
C ALA A 196 22.53 13.21 13.00
N PHE A 197 21.86 12.57 12.01
CA PHE A 197 21.64 13.16 10.70
C PHE A 197 20.71 14.37 10.78
N SER A 198 21.01 15.42 10.03
CA SER A 198 20.14 16.56 9.86
C SER A 198 18.99 16.25 8.89
N MET A 199 17.93 17.07 8.91
CA MET A 199 16.68 16.83 8.16
C MET A 199 16.89 16.59 6.67
N PHE A 200 17.81 17.32 6.04
CA PHE A 200 18.07 17.32 4.59
C PHE A 200 19.50 16.92 4.21
N GLU A 201 20.25 16.30 5.10
CA GLU A 201 21.66 16.03 4.93
C GLU A 201 21.98 15.22 3.68
N PHE A 202 21.19 14.18 3.43
CA PHE A 202 21.38 13.32 2.26
C PHE A 202 20.36 13.57 1.14
N THR A 203 19.59 14.67 1.19
CA THR A 203 18.57 14.99 0.19
C THR A 203 19.14 15.11 -1.23
N GLN A 204 20.37 15.63 -1.39
CA GLN A 204 21.01 15.74 -2.70
C GLN A 204 21.22 14.35 -3.34
N LEU A 205 21.74 13.41 -2.56
CA LEU A 205 21.90 12.03 -2.99
C LEU A 205 20.54 11.35 -3.19
N GLY A 206 19.62 11.53 -2.25
CA GLY A 206 18.24 11.02 -2.32
C GLY A 206 17.54 11.47 -3.61
N ALA A 207 17.69 12.73 -3.99
CA ALA A 207 17.13 13.25 -5.25
C ALA A 207 17.72 12.55 -6.50
N ILE A 208 19.03 12.29 -6.51
CA ILE A 208 19.68 11.53 -7.60
C ILE A 208 19.14 10.10 -7.66
N VAL A 209 18.97 9.46 -6.51
CA VAL A 209 18.40 8.10 -6.39
C VAL A 209 16.96 8.06 -6.87
N VAL A 210 16.13 9.03 -6.45
CA VAL A 210 14.73 9.16 -6.92
C VAL A 210 14.65 9.36 -8.43
N ILE A 211 15.44 10.28 -8.99
CA ILE A 211 15.44 10.54 -10.43
C ILE A 211 15.88 9.29 -11.19
N THR A 212 16.94 8.63 -10.73
CA THR A 212 17.44 7.39 -11.36
C THR A 212 16.41 6.27 -11.29
N GLY A 213 15.80 6.05 -10.12
CA GLY A 213 14.75 5.06 -9.94
C GLY A 213 13.52 5.36 -10.79
N ALA A 214 13.09 6.62 -10.84
CA ALA A 214 11.97 7.06 -11.67
C ALA A 214 12.23 6.80 -13.16
N LEU A 215 13.39 7.18 -13.66
CA LEU A 215 13.79 6.94 -15.06
C LEU A 215 13.82 5.43 -15.36
N TYR A 216 14.39 4.63 -14.46
CA TYR A 216 14.39 3.19 -14.63
C TYR A 216 12.97 2.62 -14.70
N LEU A 217 12.08 2.97 -13.76
CA LEU A 217 10.72 2.45 -13.70
C LEU A 217 9.91 2.83 -14.94
N ILE A 218 10.07 4.07 -15.43
CA ILE A 218 9.33 4.57 -16.60
C ILE A 218 9.89 4.02 -17.90
N LEU A 219 11.22 3.90 -18.05
CA LEU A 219 11.84 3.54 -19.33
C LEU A 219 12.10 2.04 -19.48
N VAL A 220 12.39 1.34 -18.39
CA VAL A 220 12.80 -0.07 -18.40
C VAL A 220 11.84 -0.95 -17.61
N GLY A 221 11.49 -0.54 -16.39
CA GLY A 221 10.75 -1.35 -15.44
C GLY A 221 9.43 -1.87 -16.00
N HIS A 222 8.66 -1.05 -16.69
CA HIS A 222 7.36 -1.44 -17.24
C HIS A 222 7.42 -2.58 -18.27
N TYR A 223 8.55 -2.75 -18.99
CA TYR A 223 8.75 -3.89 -19.90
C TYR A 223 9.01 -5.19 -19.13
N LEU A 224 9.63 -5.09 -17.95
CA LEU A 224 9.98 -6.24 -17.13
C LEU A 224 8.81 -6.72 -16.27
N ILE A 225 7.87 -5.83 -15.93
CA ILE A 225 6.69 -6.14 -15.12
C ILE A 225 5.69 -6.96 -15.96
N PRO A 226 5.31 -8.19 -15.54
CA PRO A 226 4.29 -8.97 -16.23
C PRO A 226 2.89 -8.43 -15.96
N GLU A 227 1.99 -8.63 -16.90
CA GLU A 227 0.55 -8.41 -16.71
C GLU A 227 -0.04 -9.64 -16.01
N ARG A 228 -0.40 -9.52 -14.75
CA ARG A 228 -0.96 -10.60 -13.92
C ARG A 228 -2.46 -10.45 -13.74
N VAL A 229 -2.90 -9.22 -13.49
CA VAL A 229 -4.29 -8.86 -13.32
C VAL A 229 -4.71 -8.12 -14.58
N PRO A 230 -5.68 -8.61 -15.35
CA PRO A 230 -6.21 -7.86 -16.49
C PRO A 230 -6.86 -6.57 -15.98
N PRO A 231 -6.91 -5.50 -16.83
CA PRO A 231 -7.74 -4.35 -16.52
C PRO A 231 -9.16 -4.85 -16.29
N ARG A 232 -9.84 -4.34 -15.29
CA ARG A 232 -11.27 -4.68 -15.11
C ARG A 232 -12.02 -4.17 -16.34
N ALA A 233 -12.56 -5.10 -17.10
CA ALA A 233 -13.64 -4.79 -18.01
C ALA A 233 -14.80 -4.24 -17.18
N ASP A 234 -15.57 -3.30 -17.74
CA ASP A 234 -16.82 -2.88 -17.12
C ASP A 234 -17.62 -4.15 -16.80
N TYR A 235 -18.15 -4.28 -15.57
CA TYR A 235 -18.94 -5.46 -15.18
C TYR A 235 -20.02 -5.78 -16.21
N LEU A 236 -20.57 -4.76 -16.85
CA LEU A 236 -21.60 -4.90 -17.89
C LEU A 236 -21.03 -5.53 -19.16
N GLU A 237 -19.78 -5.24 -19.55
CA GLU A 237 -19.10 -5.92 -20.65
C GLU A 237 -18.69 -7.35 -20.29
N GLU A 238 -18.15 -7.54 -19.07
CA GLU A 238 -17.74 -8.87 -18.59
C GLU A 238 -18.92 -9.84 -18.51
N TYR A 239 -20.12 -9.34 -18.16
CA TYR A 239 -21.35 -10.15 -18.13
C TYR A 239 -22.13 -10.14 -19.46
N ALA A 240 -21.58 -9.50 -20.51
CA ALA A 240 -22.26 -9.34 -21.81
C ALA A 240 -23.71 -8.83 -21.67
N VAL A 241 -23.95 -7.99 -20.63
CA VAL A 241 -25.30 -7.51 -20.26
C VAL A 241 -25.92 -6.72 -21.41
N GLY A 242 -25.12 -6.01 -22.22
CA GLY A 242 -25.61 -5.24 -23.36
C GLY A 242 -26.34 -6.06 -24.42
N ASP A 243 -26.04 -7.36 -24.53
CA ASP A 243 -26.73 -8.26 -25.46
C ASP A 243 -28.15 -8.67 -24.98
N TYR A 244 -28.45 -8.35 -23.73
CA TYR A 244 -29.69 -8.76 -23.03
C TYR A 244 -30.49 -7.58 -22.47
N ILE A 245 -30.12 -6.34 -22.78
CA ILE A 245 -30.84 -5.12 -22.35
C ILE A 245 -31.34 -4.37 -23.58
N ALA A 246 -32.57 -3.92 -23.50
CA ALA A 246 -33.21 -3.06 -24.51
C ALA A 246 -33.92 -1.89 -23.82
N GLU A 247 -33.98 -0.73 -24.51
CA GLU A 247 -34.76 0.42 -24.08
C GLU A 247 -36.06 0.48 -24.87
N VAL A 248 -37.18 0.48 -24.14
CA VAL A 248 -38.54 0.46 -24.69
C VAL A 248 -39.26 1.72 -24.24
N ALA A 249 -39.61 2.61 -25.16
CA ALA A 249 -40.41 3.79 -24.88
C ALA A 249 -41.91 3.48 -24.86
N VAL A 250 -42.59 3.98 -23.87
CA VAL A 250 -44.08 3.96 -23.78
C VAL A 250 -44.58 5.17 -24.57
N VAL A 251 -45.06 4.91 -25.81
CA VAL A 251 -45.50 5.99 -26.71
C VAL A 251 -46.93 6.46 -26.36
N PRO A 252 -47.35 7.66 -26.85
CA PRO A 252 -48.72 8.15 -26.66
C PRO A 252 -49.75 7.16 -27.16
N GLY A 253 -50.76 6.87 -26.31
CA GLY A 253 -51.82 5.91 -26.63
C GLY A 253 -51.44 4.44 -26.42
N SER A 254 -50.26 4.16 -25.83
CA SER A 254 -49.85 2.82 -25.44
C SER A 254 -50.85 2.18 -24.47
N PRO A 255 -51.21 0.90 -24.65
CA PRO A 255 -51.97 0.15 -23.68
C PRO A 255 -51.27 -0.04 -22.33
N LEU A 256 -49.94 0.26 -22.24
CA LEU A 256 -49.17 0.22 -21.01
C LEU A 256 -49.34 1.45 -20.14
N VAL A 257 -49.93 2.54 -20.65
CA VAL A 257 -50.21 3.76 -19.85
C VAL A 257 -51.22 3.42 -18.75
N ASP A 258 -50.92 3.82 -17.53
CA ASP A 258 -51.64 3.53 -16.29
C ASP A 258 -51.63 2.04 -15.84
N GLU A 259 -51.00 1.12 -16.60
CA GLU A 259 -50.68 -0.23 -16.10
C GLU A 259 -49.58 -0.19 -15.07
N THR A 260 -49.53 -1.23 -14.23
CA THR A 260 -48.42 -1.40 -13.29
C THR A 260 -47.21 -2.06 -13.96
N VAL A 261 -46.04 -1.92 -13.36
CA VAL A 261 -44.80 -2.61 -13.81
C VAL A 261 -45.03 -4.12 -13.88
N GLY A 262 -45.74 -4.69 -12.90
CA GLY A 262 -46.05 -6.11 -12.88
C GLY A 262 -46.96 -6.54 -14.06
N ASP A 263 -47.99 -5.75 -14.37
CA ASP A 263 -48.89 -6.04 -15.50
C ASP A 263 -48.16 -5.93 -16.84
N ALA A 264 -47.27 -4.91 -17.00
CA ALA A 264 -46.44 -4.72 -18.17
C ALA A 264 -45.43 -5.85 -18.35
N THR A 265 -44.76 -6.28 -17.26
CA THR A 265 -43.85 -7.43 -17.29
C THR A 265 -44.57 -8.71 -17.70
N ALA A 266 -45.74 -8.97 -17.15
CA ALA A 266 -46.55 -10.13 -17.54
C ALA A 266 -46.99 -10.10 -19.01
N ARG A 267 -47.24 -8.91 -19.56
CA ARG A 267 -47.58 -8.71 -20.98
C ARG A 267 -46.39 -8.92 -21.92
N PHE A 268 -45.19 -8.52 -21.51
CA PHE A 268 -43.97 -8.73 -22.28
C PHE A 268 -43.56 -10.21 -22.32
N GLY A 269 -43.93 -10.99 -21.33
CA GLY A 269 -43.65 -12.42 -21.24
C GLY A 269 -42.72 -12.81 -20.10
N SER A 270 -42.63 -14.11 -19.81
CA SER A 270 -41.90 -14.65 -18.65
C SER A 270 -40.38 -14.42 -18.68
N ASP A 271 -39.83 -13.96 -19.79
CA ASP A 271 -38.37 -13.81 -19.99
C ASP A 271 -37.94 -12.34 -20.05
N VAL A 272 -38.89 -11.42 -19.78
CA VAL A 272 -38.66 -9.97 -19.75
C VAL A 272 -38.73 -9.47 -18.32
N ASP A 273 -37.76 -8.68 -17.89
CA ASP A 273 -37.74 -8.01 -16.57
C ASP A 273 -37.47 -6.52 -16.75
N ILE A 274 -38.30 -5.67 -16.15
CA ILE A 274 -38.11 -4.21 -16.17
C ILE A 274 -37.15 -3.84 -15.04
N VAL A 275 -35.90 -3.59 -15.38
CA VAL A 275 -34.85 -3.31 -14.41
C VAL A 275 -34.79 -1.84 -14.02
N GLN A 276 -35.25 -0.93 -14.91
CA GLN A 276 -35.25 0.52 -14.63
C GLN A 276 -36.35 1.23 -15.41
N ILE A 277 -36.88 2.31 -14.83
CA ILE A 277 -37.79 3.27 -15.49
C ILE A 277 -37.12 4.63 -15.54
N VAL A 278 -37.02 5.21 -16.72
CA VAL A 278 -36.52 6.56 -16.96
C VAL A 278 -37.69 7.48 -17.28
N ARG A 279 -37.98 8.43 -16.40
CA ARG A 279 -39.09 9.40 -16.53
C ARG A 279 -38.52 10.81 -16.56
N GLY A 280 -38.27 11.35 -17.75
CA GLY A 280 -37.57 12.63 -17.94
C GLY A 280 -36.16 12.58 -17.39
N ARG A 281 -35.90 13.35 -16.31
CA ARG A 281 -34.59 13.31 -15.61
C ARG A 281 -34.53 12.36 -14.43
N ASN A 282 -35.68 11.77 -14.08
CA ASN A 282 -35.76 10.87 -12.92
C ASN A 282 -35.62 9.42 -13.34
N ARG A 283 -34.73 8.68 -12.70
CA ARG A 283 -34.49 7.26 -12.95
C ARG A 283 -34.89 6.46 -11.72
N SER A 284 -35.75 5.47 -11.88
CA SER A 284 -36.16 4.54 -10.81
C SER A 284 -35.56 3.18 -11.08
N VAL A 285 -34.59 2.78 -10.27
CA VAL A 285 -33.89 1.48 -10.37
C VAL A 285 -34.65 0.45 -9.57
N ALA A 286 -34.72 -0.79 -10.08
CA ALA A 286 -35.46 -1.90 -9.47
C ALA A 286 -36.89 -1.48 -9.08
N PRO A 287 -37.69 -0.97 -10.04
CA PRO A 287 -39.02 -0.44 -9.73
C PRO A 287 -39.89 -1.53 -9.14
N ARG A 288 -40.70 -1.16 -8.14
CA ARG A 288 -41.68 -2.08 -7.55
C ARG A 288 -42.77 -2.40 -8.56
N GLN A 289 -43.37 -3.56 -8.45
CA GLN A 289 -44.42 -4.02 -9.36
C GLN A 289 -45.69 -3.15 -9.36
N ASP A 290 -45.97 -2.46 -8.23
CA ASP A 290 -47.12 -1.57 -8.06
C ASP A 290 -46.95 -0.16 -8.67
N VAL A 291 -45.74 0.13 -9.24
CA VAL A 291 -45.48 1.42 -9.89
C VAL A 291 -46.24 1.52 -11.20
N GLN A 292 -47.01 2.60 -11.38
CA GLN A 292 -47.74 2.87 -12.62
C GLN A 292 -46.85 3.49 -13.69
N LEU A 293 -46.95 2.95 -14.90
CA LEU A 293 -46.30 3.44 -16.09
C LEU A 293 -47.03 4.65 -16.66
N ARG A 294 -46.31 5.57 -17.25
CA ARG A 294 -46.83 6.79 -17.86
C ARG A 294 -46.34 6.94 -19.29
N GLU A 295 -47.14 7.70 -20.04
CA GLU A 295 -46.73 8.14 -21.37
C GLU A 295 -45.37 8.85 -21.33
N GLY A 296 -44.44 8.46 -22.21
CA GLY A 296 -43.10 9.00 -22.28
C GLY A 296 -42.06 8.35 -21.33
N ASP A 297 -42.48 7.34 -20.55
CA ASP A 297 -41.52 6.53 -19.78
C ASP A 297 -40.65 5.71 -20.74
N VAL A 298 -39.35 5.64 -20.46
CA VAL A 298 -38.44 4.69 -21.11
C VAL A 298 -38.15 3.58 -20.12
N LEU A 299 -38.55 2.35 -20.51
CA LEU A 299 -38.33 1.14 -19.72
C LEU A 299 -37.02 0.50 -20.15
N VAL A 300 -36.09 0.33 -19.22
CA VAL A 300 -34.89 -0.50 -19.45
C VAL A 300 -35.30 -1.93 -19.09
N VAL A 301 -35.36 -2.78 -20.10
CA VAL A 301 -35.81 -4.15 -19.96
C VAL A 301 -34.66 -5.12 -20.18
N ARG A 302 -34.54 -6.11 -19.31
CA ARG A 302 -33.64 -7.25 -19.50
C ARG A 302 -34.46 -8.37 -20.16
N THR A 303 -33.96 -8.88 -21.27
CA THR A 303 -34.68 -9.86 -22.09
C THR A 303 -33.70 -10.66 -22.97
N ASP A 304 -34.15 -11.70 -23.61
CA ASP A 304 -33.39 -12.40 -24.65
C ASP A 304 -33.66 -11.85 -26.06
N ARG A 305 -32.87 -12.28 -27.04
CA ARG A 305 -33.00 -11.80 -28.44
C ARG A 305 -34.36 -12.14 -29.07
N ASP A 306 -34.93 -13.27 -28.68
CA ASP A 306 -36.22 -13.71 -29.25
C ASP A 306 -37.37 -12.86 -28.68
N ALA A 307 -37.29 -12.50 -27.40
CA ALA A 307 -38.26 -11.63 -26.73
C ALA A 307 -38.14 -10.16 -27.18
N ILE A 308 -36.95 -9.66 -27.58
CA ILE A 308 -36.80 -8.32 -28.18
C ILE A 308 -37.67 -8.23 -29.47
N ALA A 309 -37.61 -9.24 -30.32
CA ALA A 309 -38.42 -9.27 -31.54
C ALA A 309 -39.95 -9.35 -31.24
N ALA A 310 -40.33 -9.98 -30.11
CA ALA A 310 -41.70 -10.02 -29.67
C ALA A 310 -42.19 -8.66 -29.14
N ILE A 311 -41.33 -7.93 -28.38
CA ILE A 311 -41.60 -6.58 -27.90
C ILE A 311 -41.79 -5.58 -29.03
N GLU A 312 -40.94 -5.66 -30.06
CA GLU A 312 -41.01 -4.82 -31.27
C GLU A 312 -42.36 -4.96 -32.03
N GLY A 313 -43.01 -6.12 -31.87
CA GLY A 313 -44.33 -6.38 -32.44
C GLY A 313 -45.53 -5.90 -31.59
N LEU A 314 -45.30 -5.36 -30.41
CA LEU A 314 -46.40 -4.90 -29.51
C LEU A 314 -46.84 -3.47 -29.89
N GLU A 315 -48.19 -3.29 -29.98
CA GLU A 315 -48.76 -1.95 -30.20
C GLU A 315 -48.49 -1.04 -29.01
N GLY A 316 -48.03 0.18 -29.28
CA GLY A 316 -47.87 1.21 -28.25
C GLY A 316 -46.50 1.24 -27.51
N VAL A 317 -45.53 0.50 -28.02
CA VAL A 317 -44.13 0.56 -27.54
C VAL A 317 -43.21 0.79 -28.72
N GLU A 318 -42.13 1.50 -28.53
CA GLU A 318 -41.08 1.77 -29.52
C GLU A 318 -39.72 1.38 -28.96
N LEU A 319 -38.97 0.59 -29.70
CA LEU A 319 -37.61 0.25 -29.32
C LEU A 319 -36.71 1.46 -29.60
N VAL A 320 -36.15 2.06 -28.57
CA VAL A 320 -35.30 3.25 -28.70
C VAL A 320 -33.86 2.88 -29.07
N GLY A 321 -33.51 1.61 -28.95
CA GLY A 321 -32.18 1.04 -29.24
C GLY A 321 -31.63 0.27 -28.05
N SER A 322 -30.47 -0.36 -28.22
CA SER A 322 -29.67 -0.74 -27.04
C SER A 322 -29.02 0.52 -26.47
N PRO A 323 -28.83 0.62 -25.15
CA PRO A 323 -28.24 1.79 -24.51
C PRO A 323 -26.93 2.18 -25.21
N ASP A 324 -26.88 3.39 -25.80
CA ASP A 324 -25.72 3.89 -26.58
C ASP A 324 -24.46 4.08 -25.69
N SER A 325 -24.62 3.99 -24.39
CA SER A 325 -23.52 3.86 -23.44
C SER A 325 -23.94 3.03 -22.23
N MET A 326 -23.37 1.85 -22.09
CA MET A 326 -23.38 1.08 -20.84
C MET A 326 -22.82 1.91 -19.66
N ALA A 327 -22.11 3.00 -19.93
CA ALA A 327 -21.70 4.00 -18.97
C ALA A 327 -22.87 4.67 -18.23
N ASP A 328 -24.06 4.76 -18.88
CA ASP A 328 -25.26 5.34 -18.25
C ASP A 328 -25.89 4.43 -17.18
N LEU A 329 -25.60 3.12 -17.19
CA LEU A 329 -26.06 2.18 -16.16
C LEU A 329 -25.09 2.10 -14.96
N SER A 330 -23.81 2.49 -15.12
CA SER A 330 -22.74 2.20 -14.17
C SER A 330 -22.25 3.38 -13.31
N THR A 331 -22.62 4.64 -13.59
CA THR A 331 -21.77 5.77 -13.15
C THR A 331 -22.36 6.83 -12.22
N ASN A 332 -23.63 6.78 -11.80
CA ASN A 332 -24.16 7.82 -10.92
C ASN A 332 -24.76 7.28 -9.63
N GLU A 333 -24.40 7.87 -8.49
CA GLU A 333 -25.00 7.59 -7.17
C GLU A 333 -26.54 7.77 -7.17
N GLU A 334 -27.08 8.59 -8.08
CA GLU A 334 -28.51 8.79 -8.27
C GLU A 334 -29.20 7.68 -9.08
N THR A 335 -28.44 6.85 -9.84
CA THR A 335 -28.99 5.86 -10.78
C THR A 335 -28.89 4.42 -10.28
N GLY A 336 -28.37 4.20 -9.08
CA GLY A 336 -28.09 2.88 -8.53
C GLY A 336 -26.72 2.32 -8.94
N ILE A 337 -26.12 1.58 -8.03
CA ILE A 337 -24.79 0.99 -8.19
C ILE A 337 -24.93 -0.43 -8.73
N VAL A 338 -24.16 -0.75 -9.75
CA VAL A 338 -23.98 -2.14 -10.23
C VAL A 338 -22.85 -2.78 -9.43
N THR A 339 -23.11 -3.93 -8.81
CA THR A 339 -22.14 -4.66 -8.00
C THR A 339 -22.42 -6.17 -8.04
N GLU A 340 -21.44 -6.95 -7.61
CA GLU A 340 -21.60 -8.40 -7.45
C GLU A 340 -22.06 -8.76 -6.04
N LEU A 341 -23.05 -9.67 -5.95
CA LEU A 341 -23.47 -10.34 -4.73
C LEU A 341 -23.06 -11.81 -4.81
N ILE A 342 -22.29 -12.28 -3.85
CA ILE A 342 -21.89 -13.69 -3.76
C ILE A 342 -22.82 -14.39 -2.79
N VAL A 343 -23.39 -15.53 -3.19
CA VAL A 343 -24.26 -16.36 -2.34
C VAL A 343 -23.39 -17.00 -1.24
N ALA A 344 -23.69 -16.65 0.02
CA ALA A 344 -22.93 -17.13 1.18
C ALA A 344 -23.19 -18.61 1.47
N LEU A 345 -22.29 -19.25 2.26
CA LEU A 345 -22.37 -20.66 2.58
C LEU A 345 -23.67 -21.04 3.33
N ASP A 346 -24.08 -20.19 4.29
CA ASP A 346 -25.28 -20.38 5.12
C ASP A 346 -26.50 -19.60 4.59
N SER A 347 -26.48 -19.22 3.31
CA SER A 347 -27.54 -18.46 2.68
C SER A 347 -28.81 -19.28 2.47
N ARG A 348 -29.95 -18.67 2.75
CA ARG A 348 -31.26 -19.24 2.42
C ARG A 348 -31.52 -19.36 0.92
N LEU A 349 -30.74 -18.61 0.11
CA LEU A 349 -30.81 -18.68 -1.35
C LEU A 349 -30.24 -19.97 -1.92
N VAL A 350 -29.45 -20.72 -1.15
CA VAL A 350 -28.84 -21.98 -1.60
C VAL A 350 -29.92 -23.02 -1.87
N GLY A 351 -29.97 -23.51 -3.12
CA GLY A 351 -30.97 -24.48 -3.57
C GLY A 351 -32.31 -23.88 -4.02
N GLU A 352 -32.55 -22.58 -3.72
CA GLU A 352 -33.74 -21.87 -4.23
C GLU A 352 -33.59 -21.55 -5.72
N ARG A 353 -34.72 -21.41 -6.41
CA ARG A 353 -34.72 -20.99 -7.81
C ARG A 353 -34.65 -19.49 -7.90
N LEU A 354 -33.69 -18.98 -8.68
CA LEU A 354 -33.62 -17.54 -8.93
C LEU A 354 -34.86 -17.07 -9.67
N ASP A 355 -35.66 -16.30 -8.98
CA ASP A 355 -36.76 -15.53 -9.53
C ASP A 355 -36.44 -14.03 -9.34
N PRO A 356 -36.18 -13.29 -10.41
CA PRO A 356 -35.77 -11.89 -10.32
C PRO A 356 -36.80 -10.99 -9.64
N GLU A 357 -38.10 -11.31 -9.75
CA GLU A 357 -39.18 -10.55 -9.11
C GLU A 357 -39.13 -10.74 -7.60
N SER A 358 -39.16 -12.00 -7.14
CA SER A 358 -39.07 -12.32 -5.72
C SER A 358 -37.75 -11.80 -5.10
N PHE A 359 -36.67 -11.88 -5.84
CA PHE A 359 -35.38 -11.34 -5.40
C PHE A 359 -35.44 -9.82 -5.22
N ARG A 360 -36.07 -9.10 -6.16
CA ARG A 360 -36.28 -7.65 -6.06
C ARG A 360 -37.14 -7.25 -4.88
N GLU A 361 -38.24 -7.97 -4.65
CA GLU A 361 -39.14 -7.69 -3.52
C GLU A 361 -38.44 -7.90 -2.17
N GLU A 362 -37.67 -8.97 -2.03
CA GLU A 362 -37.01 -9.31 -0.78
C GLU A 362 -35.71 -8.49 -0.54
N PHE A 363 -34.90 -8.30 -1.58
CA PHE A 363 -33.59 -7.70 -1.47
C PHE A 363 -33.51 -6.25 -1.95
N GLY A 364 -34.52 -5.77 -2.71
CA GLY A 364 -34.55 -4.41 -3.27
C GLY A 364 -33.47 -4.18 -4.35
N ALA A 365 -33.04 -5.24 -5.02
CA ALA A 365 -32.00 -5.21 -6.04
C ALA A 365 -32.46 -5.94 -7.31
N ALA A 366 -32.15 -5.37 -8.48
CA ALA A 366 -32.43 -6.00 -9.77
C ALA A 366 -31.26 -6.90 -10.17
N VAL A 367 -31.52 -8.16 -10.53
CA VAL A 367 -30.49 -9.11 -10.99
C VAL A 367 -30.27 -8.93 -12.47
N LEU A 368 -29.04 -8.56 -12.86
CA LEU A 368 -28.64 -8.34 -14.25
C LEU A 368 -27.98 -9.57 -14.86
N GLY A 369 -27.25 -10.38 -14.06
CA GLY A 369 -26.51 -11.53 -14.55
C GLY A 369 -26.19 -12.54 -13.44
N LEU A 370 -25.73 -13.73 -13.86
CA LEU A 370 -25.29 -14.80 -12.97
C LEU A 370 -23.96 -15.36 -13.47
N ARG A 371 -22.99 -15.50 -12.56
CA ARG A 371 -21.71 -16.19 -12.81
C ARG A 371 -21.57 -17.37 -11.85
N ARG A 372 -21.22 -18.53 -12.38
CA ARG A 372 -21.02 -19.76 -11.62
C ARG A 372 -19.63 -20.31 -11.87
N ARG A 373 -18.81 -20.47 -10.80
CA ARG A 373 -17.43 -20.97 -10.86
C ARG A 373 -16.52 -20.22 -11.85
N GLY A 374 -16.75 -18.92 -12.01
CA GLY A 374 -15.98 -18.07 -12.94
C GLY A 374 -16.50 -18.05 -14.38
N GLU A 375 -17.50 -18.87 -14.73
CA GLU A 375 -18.11 -18.88 -16.06
C GLU A 375 -19.46 -18.15 -16.04
N LEU A 376 -19.68 -17.29 -17.04
CA LEU A 376 -20.95 -16.62 -17.25
C LEU A 376 -22.03 -17.62 -17.61
N VAL A 377 -23.16 -17.48 -16.98
CA VAL A 377 -24.37 -18.21 -17.35
C VAL A 377 -25.10 -17.39 -18.39
N ASN A 378 -24.75 -17.62 -19.67
CA ASN A 378 -25.28 -16.90 -20.86
C ASN A 378 -26.68 -17.35 -21.27
N GLU A 379 -27.24 -18.38 -20.62
CA GLU A 379 -28.59 -18.84 -20.86
C GLU A 379 -29.51 -18.31 -19.74
N ARG A 380 -30.83 -18.44 -19.97
CA ARG A 380 -31.91 -18.09 -19.05
C ARG A 380 -31.53 -18.25 -17.57
N ILE A 381 -31.36 -17.12 -16.85
CA ILE A 381 -31.04 -17.13 -15.42
C ILE A 381 -32.26 -17.38 -14.54
N VAL A 382 -33.46 -17.07 -15.07
CA VAL A 382 -34.74 -17.29 -14.40
C VAL A 382 -35.00 -18.77 -14.16
N GLY A 383 -35.37 -19.13 -12.94
CA GLY A 383 -35.67 -20.50 -12.54
C GLY A 383 -34.43 -21.38 -12.28
N ARG A 384 -33.21 -20.87 -12.42
CA ARG A 384 -31.99 -21.62 -12.05
C ARG A 384 -31.85 -21.70 -10.54
N ARG A 385 -31.43 -22.87 -10.05
CA ARG A 385 -31.11 -23.06 -8.62
C ARG A 385 -29.76 -22.40 -8.32
N LEU A 386 -29.74 -21.62 -7.25
CA LEU A 386 -28.51 -20.99 -6.76
C LEU A 386 -27.70 -21.97 -5.92
N ASP A 387 -26.38 -21.96 -6.12
CA ASP A 387 -25.39 -22.72 -5.35
C ASP A 387 -24.54 -21.76 -4.51
N VAL A 388 -23.87 -22.30 -3.48
CA VAL A 388 -22.88 -21.56 -2.69
C VAL A 388 -21.77 -21.03 -3.61
N GLY A 389 -21.43 -19.75 -3.48
CA GLY A 389 -20.39 -19.09 -4.28
C GLY A 389 -20.86 -18.63 -5.67
N ASP A 390 -22.14 -18.85 -6.04
CA ASP A 390 -22.70 -18.19 -7.21
C ASP A 390 -22.62 -16.68 -7.05
N THR A 391 -22.24 -15.98 -8.11
CA THR A 391 -22.11 -14.53 -8.13
C THR A 391 -23.22 -13.93 -8.97
N LEU A 392 -24.08 -13.12 -8.35
CA LEU A 392 -25.15 -12.37 -9.01
C LEU A 392 -24.64 -10.96 -9.30
N LEU A 393 -24.69 -10.53 -10.55
CA LEU A 393 -24.56 -9.12 -10.90
C LEU A 393 -25.89 -8.44 -10.61
N VAL A 394 -25.88 -7.43 -9.75
CA VAL A 394 -27.10 -6.72 -9.36
C VAL A 394 -26.95 -5.21 -9.50
N GLN A 395 -28.09 -4.54 -9.75
CA GLN A 395 -28.21 -3.10 -9.66
C GLN A 395 -29.12 -2.73 -8.49
N ALA A 396 -28.65 -1.87 -7.59
CA ALA A 396 -29.42 -1.44 -6.43
C ALA A 396 -29.02 -0.03 -5.96
N PRO A 397 -29.92 0.70 -5.27
CA PRO A 397 -29.59 1.95 -4.58
C PRO A 397 -28.49 1.73 -3.51
N PRO A 398 -27.64 2.76 -3.23
CA PRO A 398 -26.58 2.67 -2.22
C PRO A 398 -27.08 2.19 -0.85
N GLU A 399 -28.22 2.72 -0.38
CA GLU A 399 -28.85 2.38 0.90
C GLU A 399 -29.26 0.89 0.98
N THR A 400 -29.66 0.32 -0.16
CA THR A 400 -30.01 -1.10 -0.26
C THR A 400 -28.75 -1.96 -0.15
N LEU A 401 -27.66 -1.58 -0.81
CA LEU A 401 -26.38 -2.29 -0.72
C LEU A 401 -25.80 -2.27 0.70
N ASP A 402 -25.93 -1.15 1.42
CA ASP A 402 -25.52 -1.05 2.83
C ASP A 402 -26.35 -1.98 3.73
N ARG A 403 -27.64 -2.14 3.44
CA ARG A 403 -28.51 -3.07 4.13
C ARG A 403 -28.16 -4.53 3.80
N LEU A 404 -27.84 -4.82 2.54
CA LEU A 404 -27.43 -6.16 2.08
C LEU A 404 -26.10 -6.59 2.66
N SER A 405 -25.13 -5.67 2.82
CA SER A 405 -23.82 -5.97 3.39
C SER A 405 -23.88 -6.44 4.86
N ARG A 406 -24.99 -6.20 5.55
CA ARG A 406 -25.24 -6.65 6.94
C ARG A 406 -26.01 -7.96 7.04
N ARG A 407 -26.43 -8.52 5.90
CA ARG A 407 -27.15 -9.80 5.85
C ARG A 407 -26.16 -10.96 5.70
N GLU A 408 -26.48 -12.08 6.32
CA GLU A 408 -25.69 -13.32 6.24
C GLU A 408 -25.94 -14.10 4.94
N ASP A 409 -27.03 -13.78 4.21
CA ASP A 409 -27.43 -14.48 2.99
C ASP A 409 -26.50 -14.20 1.80
N VAL A 410 -25.92 -12.98 1.71
CA VAL A 410 -25.12 -12.54 0.57
C VAL A 410 -23.90 -11.76 1.04
N ILE A 411 -22.80 -11.91 0.31
CA ILE A 411 -21.59 -11.10 0.47
C ILE A 411 -21.58 -10.08 -0.65
N VAL A 412 -21.69 -8.80 -0.31
CA VAL A 412 -21.61 -7.70 -1.28
C VAL A 412 -20.14 -7.51 -1.64
N ALA A 413 -19.78 -7.76 -2.90
CA ALA A 413 -18.45 -7.47 -3.44
C ALA A 413 -18.35 -5.96 -3.71
N ARG A 414 -18.34 -5.17 -2.66
CA ARG A 414 -18.28 -3.72 -2.71
C ARG A 414 -16.89 -3.25 -2.29
N GLU A 415 -16.41 -2.17 -2.91
CA GLU A 415 -15.35 -1.38 -2.30
C GLU A 415 -15.82 -0.93 -0.90
N PRO A 416 -14.97 -1.04 0.13
CA PRO A 416 -15.34 -0.60 1.47
C PRO A 416 -15.86 0.85 1.40
N PRO A 417 -16.86 1.22 2.25
CA PRO A 417 -17.42 2.56 2.27
C PRO A 417 -16.28 3.58 2.32
N ARG A 418 -16.31 4.56 1.42
CA ARG A 418 -15.28 5.61 1.38
C ARG A 418 -15.25 6.28 2.74
N PRO A 419 -14.10 6.32 3.43
CA PRO A 419 -13.99 7.03 4.69
C PRO A 419 -14.46 8.47 4.50
N GLU A 420 -15.22 9.01 5.42
CA GLU A 420 -15.56 10.44 5.44
C GLU A 420 -14.28 11.24 5.63
N TYR A 421 -13.80 11.86 4.55
CA TYR A 421 -12.59 12.68 4.59
C TYR A 421 -12.92 14.08 5.12
N ARG A 422 -12.08 14.60 6.01
CA ARG A 422 -12.12 15.99 6.52
C ARG A 422 -11.44 16.92 5.52
N ALA A 423 -11.96 17.00 4.30
CA ALA A 423 -11.33 17.70 3.18
C ALA A 423 -11.18 19.22 3.42
N ASP A 424 -12.07 19.81 4.18
CA ASP A 424 -12.01 21.21 4.63
C ASP A 424 -10.75 21.50 5.48
N LYS A 425 -10.21 20.49 6.15
CA LYS A 425 -9.03 20.59 7.01
C LYS A 425 -7.71 20.27 6.32
N ALA A 426 -7.73 19.85 5.05
CA ALA A 426 -6.52 19.52 4.30
C ALA A 426 -5.47 20.66 4.29
N PRO A 427 -5.83 21.95 4.08
CA PRO A 427 -4.85 23.04 4.13
C PRO A 427 -4.18 23.19 5.51
N ILE A 428 -4.94 22.93 6.60
CA ILE A 428 -4.44 23.03 7.97
C ILE A 428 -3.47 21.88 8.23
N ALA A 429 -3.80 20.64 7.82
CA ALA A 429 -2.91 19.49 7.94
C ALA A 429 -1.58 19.71 7.22
N VAL A 430 -1.63 20.22 5.99
CA VAL A 430 -0.43 20.56 5.21
C VAL A 430 0.39 21.65 5.92
N ALA A 431 -0.26 22.71 6.45
CA ALA A 431 0.43 23.77 7.18
C ALA A 431 1.11 23.24 8.44
N ILE A 432 0.48 22.32 9.19
CA ILE A 432 1.08 21.67 10.37
C ILE A 432 2.31 20.86 9.94
N MET A 433 2.22 20.05 8.88
CA MET A 433 3.35 19.27 8.37
C MET A 433 4.51 20.16 7.93
N ILE A 434 4.23 21.22 7.18
CA ILE A 434 5.26 22.21 6.79
C ILE A 434 5.88 22.86 8.02
N GLY A 435 5.08 23.20 9.03
CA GLY A 435 5.55 23.77 10.30
C GLY A 435 6.49 22.82 11.04
N VAL A 436 6.12 21.54 11.19
CA VAL A 436 6.96 20.51 11.82
C VAL A 436 8.30 20.40 11.11
N VAL A 437 8.27 20.28 9.77
CA VAL A 437 9.48 20.17 8.94
C VAL A 437 10.35 21.44 9.03
N ALA A 438 9.74 22.63 8.95
CA ALA A 438 10.46 23.90 8.99
C ALA A 438 11.14 24.11 10.35
N VAL A 439 10.47 23.80 11.46
CA VAL A 439 11.04 23.91 12.81
C VAL A 439 12.21 22.94 12.99
N ALA A 440 12.03 21.70 12.58
CA ALA A 440 13.11 20.69 12.64
C ALA A 440 14.30 21.08 11.74
N ALA A 441 14.04 21.53 10.51
CA ALA A 441 15.06 21.93 9.55
C ALA A 441 15.82 23.20 9.97
N SER A 442 15.18 24.11 10.72
CA SER A 442 15.84 25.30 11.24
C SER A 442 16.78 25.03 12.41
N GLY A 443 16.73 23.82 12.99
CA GLY A 443 17.50 23.45 14.17
C GLY A 443 17.03 24.09 15.48
N LEU A 444 15.86 24.78 15.47
CA LEU A 444 15.29 25.40 16.68
C LEU A 444 14.92 24.36 17.73
N TYR A 445 14.32 23.25 17.30
CA TYR A 445 13.96 22.12 18.14
C TYR A 445 14.23 20.80 17.40
N PRO A 446 14.55 19.71 18.16
CA PRO A 446 14.65 18.37 17.58
C PRO A 446 13.37 17.94 16.89
N ILE A 447 13.49 17.09 15.87
CA ILE A 447 12.33 16.57 15.13
C ILE A 447 11.31 15.87 16.04
N LEU A 448 11.78 15.18 17.09
CA LEU A 448 10.95 14.56 18.12
C LEU A 448 9.92 15.54 18.69
N LEU A 449 10.40 16.68 19.20
CA LEU A 449 9.54 17.67 19.83
C LEU A 449 8.62 18.35 18.82
N SER A 450 9.16 18.67 17.64
CA SER A 450 8.40 19.28 16.54
C SER A 450 7.25 18.36 16.07
N ALA A 451 7.52 17.05 15.94
CA ALA A 451 6.52 16.08 15.55
C ALA A 451 5.43 15.89 16.60
N LEU A 452 5.81 15.78 17.88
CA LEU A 452 4.84 15.71 19.00
C LEU A 452 3.95 16.97 19.08
N ALA A 453 4.54 18.15 18.89
CA ALA A 453 3.77 19.40 18.82
C ALA A 453 2.80 19.40 17.63
N GLY A 454 3.22 18.85 16.48
CA GLY A 454 2.38 18.65 15.31
C GLY A 454 1.21 17.70 15.59
N VAL A 455 1.42 16.59 16.30
CA VAL A 455 0.34 15.67 16.72
C VAL A 455 -0.69 16.41 17.58
N VAL A 456 -0.23 17.16 18.59
CA VAL A 456 -1.13 17.97 19.43
C VAL A 456 -1.90 18.98 18.58
N ALA A 457 -1.25 19.64 17.63
CA ALA A 457 -1.90 20.60 16.73
C ALA A 457 -2.98 19.92 15.87
N MET A 458 -2.75 18.70 15.35
CA MET A 458 -3.76 17.96 14.59
C MET A 458 -5.00 17.59 15.42
N VAL A 459 -4.82 17.24 16.69
CA VAL A 459 -5.94 16.95 17.60
C VAL A 459 -6.70 18.24 17.95
N VAL A 460 -6.00 19.30 18.32
CA VAL A 460 -6.62 20.59 18.70
C VAL A 460 -7.39 21.21 17.53
N THR A 461 -6.90 21.06 16.31
CA THR A 461 -7.61 21.54 15.10
C THR A 461 -8.74 20.59 14.65
N GLY A 462 -8.88 19.43 15.30
CA GLY A 462 -9.90 18.42 15.00
C GLY A 462 -9.67 17.70 13.65
N ILE A 463 -8.42 17.65 13.18
CA ILE A 463 -8.03 16.80 12.04
C ILE A 463 -8.06 15.34 12.48
N LEU A 464 -7.60 15.07 13.71
CA LEU A 464 -7.66 13.76 14.36
C LEU A 464 -8.50 13.83 15.63
N GLU A 465 -9.30 12.81 15.85
CA GLU A 465 -9.95 12.57 17.14
C GLU A 465 -9.03 11.76 18.07
N PRO A 466 -9.19 11.86 19.39
CA PRO A 466 -8.28 11.17 20.32
C PRO A 466 -8.16 9.66 20.10
N HIS A 467 -9.22 8.98 19.69
CA HIS A 467 -9.17 7.53 19.41
C HIS A 467 -8.43 7.22 18.12
N GLU A 468 -8.49 8.09 17.10
CA GLU A 468 -7.81 7.91 15.82
C GLU A 468 -6.27 7.98 15.93
N LEU A 469 -5.76 8.54 17.01
CA LEU A 469 -4.32 8.52 17.32
C LEU A 469 -3.79 7.08 17.44
N TYR A 470 -4.56 6.22 18.08
CA TYR A 470 -4.18 4.81 18.28
C TYR A 470 -4.31 4.01 17.00
N ASP A 471 -5.31 4.30 16.18
CA ASP A 471 -5.56 3.62 14.90
C ASP A 471 -4.51 3.97 13.84
N ALA A 472 -3.90 5.16 13.94
CA ALA A 472 -2.86 5.61 13.01
C ALA A 472 -1.48 4.97 13.27
N VAL A 473 -1.31 4.28 14.42
CA VAL A 473 -0.02 3.71 14.81
C VAL A 473 0.08 2.25 14.38
N GLU A 474 1.11 1.94 13.62
CA GLU A 474 1.54 0.57 13.34
C GLU A 474 2.34 0.05 14.53
N TRP A 475 1.66 -0.54 15.52
CA TRP A 475 2.24 -0.97 16.79
C TRP A 475 3.35 -2.01 16.65
N ASP A 476 3.27 -2.87 15.63
CA ASP A 476 4.30 -3.83 15.27
C ASP A 476 5.65 -3.15 14.98
N ILE A 477 5.66 -1.99 14.31
CA ILE A 477 6.86 -1.19 14.08
C ILE A 477 7.40 -0.64 15.41
N ILE A 478 6.54 -0.12 16.29
CA ILE A 478 6.96 0.45 17.58
C ILE A 478 7.58 -0.63 18.46
N PHE A 479 6.96 -1.80 18.57
CA PHE A 479 7.51 -2.93 19.30
C PHE A 479 8.81 -3.45 18.68
N LEU A 480 8.87 -3.54 17.34
CA LEU A 480 10.10 -3.93 16.64
C LEU A 480 11.26 -3.00 17.00
N LEU A 481 11.07 -1.67 16.90
CA LEU A 481 12.09 -0.69 17.25
C LEU A 481 12.50 -0.83 18.72
N ALA A 482 11.53 -0.97 19.62
CA ALA A 482 11.78 -1.14 21.05
C ALA A 482 12.64 -2.38 21.37
N GLY A 483 12.45 -3.48 20.63
CA GLY A 483 13.19 -4.73 20.83
C GLY A 483 14.56 -4.79 20.15
N VAL A 484 14.67 -4.14 18.98
CA VAL A 484 15.92 -4.19 18.19
C VAL A 484 16.97 -3.19 18.68
N ILE A 485 16.56 -2.06 19.28
CA ILE A 485 17.51 -1.08 19.85
C ILE A 485 18.39 -1.69 20.95
N PRO A 486 17.86 -2.40 21.98
CA PRO A 486 18.68 -3.10 22.96
C PRO A 486 19.61 -4.16 22.35
N LEU A 487 19.20 -4.83 21.26
CA LEU A 487 20.06 -5.77 20.54
C LEU A 487 21.27 -5.06 19.93
N GLY A 488 21.07 -3.86 19.34
CA GLY A 488 22.18 -3.01 18.87
C GLY A 488 23.14 -2.64 19.98
N ILE A 489 22.62 -2.24 21.15
CA ILE A 489 23.44 -1.91 22.35
C ILE A 489 24.25 -3.13 22.81
N ALA A 490 23.63 -4.32 22.83
CA ALA A 490 24.35 -5.56 23.17
C ALA A 490 25.46 -5.88 22.15
N LEU A 491 25.20 -5.66 20.86
CA LEU A 491 26.15 -5.89 19.78
C LEU A 491 27.40 -4.98 19.92
N GLU A 492 27.17 -3.70 20.27
CA GLU A 492 28.22 -2.73 20.54
C GLU A 492 28.99 -3.09 21.82
N GLY A 493 28.29 -3.23 22.94
CA GLY A 493 28.87 -3.44 24.28
C GLY A 493 29.66 -4.76 24.43
N SER A 494 29.27 -5.81 23.73
CA SER A 494 29.98 -7.11 23.76
C SER A 494 31.23 -7.17 22.88
N GLY A 495 31.43 -6.18 21.97
CA GLY A 495 32.45 -6.21 20.94
C GLY A 495 32.11 -7.07 19.72
N ALA A 496 30.88 -7.61 19.64
CA ALA A 496 30.44 -8.45 18.52
C ALA A 496 30.43 -7.65 17.20
N ALA A 497 30.09 -6.36 17.22
CA ALA A 497 30.17 -5.48 16.06
C ALA A 497 31.61 -5.38 15.52
N ALA A 498 32.61 -5.17 16.41
CA ALA A 498 34.01 -5.11 16.05
C ALA A 498 34.52 -6.46 15.50
N TYR A 499 34.06 -7.58 16.05
CA TYR A 499 34.40 -8.92 15.53
C TYR A 499 33.87 -9.15 14.11
N LEU A 500 32.60 -8.80 13.85
CA LEU A 500 32.02 -8.86 12.51
C LEU A 500 32.74 -7.94 11.53
N ALA A 501 33.07 -6.72 11.98
CA ALA A 501 33.86 -5.76 11.19
C ALA A 501 35.25 -6.32 10.83
N TRP A 502 35.95 -6.92 11.81
CA TRP A 502 37.24 -7.57 11.58
C TRP A 502 37.13 -8.70 10.52
N LEU A 503 36.08 -9.51 10.59
CA LEU A 503 35.84 -10.59 9.62
C LEU A 503 35.73 -10.02 8.19
N VAL A 504 35.01 -8.91 8.03
CA VAL A 504 34.89 -8.23 6.73
C VAL A 504 36.22 -7.62 6.30
N VAL A 505 36.91 -6.89 7.18
CA VAL A 505 38.19 -6.23 6.89
C VAL A 505 39.28 -7.26 6.54
N SER A 506 39.35 -8.37 7.29
CA SER A 506 40.34 -9.42 7.04
C SER A 506 40.17 -10.11 5.68
N THR A 507 38.93 -10.16 5.17
CA THR A 507 38.62 -10.78 3.87
C THR A 507 38.69 -9.77 2.72
N ALA A 508 38.43 -8.49 2.98
CA ALA A 508 38.31 -7.42 1.97
C ALA A 508 39.42 -6.37 2.02
N GLY A 509 40.36 -6.45 2.97
CA GLY A 509 41.42 -5.44 3.19
C GLY A 509 42.39 -5.22 2.03
N PHE A 510 42.36 -6.07 1.00
CA PHE A 510 43.11 -5.87 -0.25
C PHE A 510 42.31 -5.13 -1.33
N LEU A 511 41.00 -4.86 -1.09
CA LEU A 511 40.13 -4.18 -2.03
C LEU A 511 40.21 -2.64 -1.86
N PRO A 512 40.01 -1.87 -2.93
CA PRO A 512 39.81 -0.42 -2.80
C PRO A 512 38.63 -0.09 -1.89
N THR A 513 38.74 0.96 -1.06
CA THR A 513 37.70 1.36 -0.09
C THR A 513 36.32 1.51 -0.71
N LEU A 514 36.24 2.06 -1.93
CA LEU A 514 35.00 2.20 -2.67
C LEU A 514 34.31 0.85 -2.96
N VAL A 515 35.11 -0.20 -3.22
CA VAL A 515 34.61 -1.56 -3.45
C VAL A 515 34.10 -2.17 -2.14
N VAL A 516 34.80 -1.93 -1.03
CA VAL A 516 34.37 -2.37 0.31
C VAL A 516 33.05 -1.70 0.67
N LEU A 517 32.93 -0.39 0.45
CA LEU A 517 31.67 0.36 0.66
C LEU A 517 30.53 -0.22 -0.20
N TRP A 518 30.81 -0.53 -1.47
CA TRP A 518 29.80 -1.14 -2.36
C TRP A 518 29.40 -2.54 -1.88
N LEU A 519 30.33 -3.34 -1.39
CA LEU A 519 30.02 -4.65 -0.81
C LEU A 519 29.13 -4.52 0.44
N PHE A 520 29.42 -3.54 1.31
CA PHE A 520 28.55 -3.24 2.46
C PHE A 520 27.13 -2.88 2.01
N TYR A 521 26.99 -2.06 0.98
CA TYR A 521 25.68 -1.73 0.41
C TYR A 521 24.96 -2.99 -0.08
N ILE A 522 25.62 -3.84 -0.88
CA ILE A 522 25.00 -5.06 -1.43
C ILE A 522 24.64 -6.04 -0.32
N VAL A 523 25.54 -6.28 0.63
CA VAL A 523 25.29 -7.21 1.74
C VAL A 523 24.12 -6.71 2.61
N THR A 524 24.09 -5.42 2.93
CA THR A 524 22.97 -4.83 3.68
C THR A 524 21.65 -4.96 2.91
N GLY A 525 21.64 -4.68 1.62
CA GLY A 525 20.45 -4.85 0.77
C GLY A 525 19.97 -6.30 0.75
N LEU A 526 20.87 -7.28 0.63
CA LEU A 526 20.51 -8.70 0.67
C LEU A 526 20.01 -9.14 2.05
N ILE A 527 20.58 -8.64 3.14
CA ILE A 527 20.09 -8.88 4.49
C ILE A 527 18.66 -8.32 4.62
N THR A 528 18.42 -7.13 4.10
CA THR A 528 17.11 -6.47 4.15
C THR A 528 16.02 -7.24 3.40
N GLU A 529 16.35 -8.02 2.37
CA GLU A 529 15.36 -8.88 1.70
C GLU A 529 14.87 -10.05 2.56
N VAL A 530 15.65 -10.38 3.59
CA VAL A 530 15.40 -11.52 4.50
C VAL A 530 14.78 -11.06 5.82
N ILE A 531 15.26 -9.92 6.34
CA ILE A 531 14.78 -9.30 7.58
C ILE A 531 14.25 -7.89 7.28
N SER A 532 13.54 -7.30 8.26
CA SER A 532 13.03 -5.92 8.06
C SER A 532 14.17 -4.90 7.88
N ASN A 533 13.88 -3.83 7.14
CA ASN A 533 14.77 -2.70 6.93
C ASN A 533 15.31 -2.09 8.24
N ASN A 534 14.44 -1.97 9.27
CA ASN A 534 14.83 -1.44 10.57
C ASN A 534 15.83 -2.35 11.29
N ALA A 535 15.61 -3.67 11.27
CA ALA A 535 16.54 -4.63 11.87
C ALA A 535 17.91 -4.63 11.15
N SER A 536 17.90 -4.49 9.81
CA SER A 536 19.12 -4.40 9.01
C SER A 536 19.98 -3.19 9.40
N VAL A 537 19.37 -2.03 9.62
CA VAL A 537 20.08 -0.81 10.02
C VAL A 537 20.72 -0.98 11.41
N VAL A 538 19.97 -1.51 12.39
CA VAL A 538 20.51 -1.69 13.75
C VAL A 538 21.70 -2.64 13.78
N LEU A 539 21.65 -3.68 12.96
CA LEU A 539 22.74 -4.65 12.85
C LEU A 539 23.95 -4.06 12.09
N MET A 540 23.70 -3.41 10.95
CA MET A 540 24.77 -3.10 9.99
C MET A 540 25.42 -1.73 10.18
N VAL A 541 24.75 -0.75 10.82
CA VAL A 541 25.37 0.58 11.07
C VAL A 541 26.58 0.47 12.01
N PRO A 542 26.50 -0.21 13.18
CA PRO A 542 27.66 -0.38 14.05
C PRO A 542 28.79 -1.18 13.37
N VAL A 543 28.45 -2.26 12.66
CA VAL A 543 29.42 -3.07 11.91
C VAL A 543 30.10 -2.26 10.81
N GLY A 544 29.34 -1.44 10.08
CA GLY A 544 29.83 -0.56 9.03
C GLY A 544 30.76 0.52 9.58
N ALA A 545 30.40 1.16 10.71
CA ALA A 545 31.24 2.15 11.37
C ALA A 545 32.58 1.56 11.82
N ALA A 546 32.55 0.42 12.52
CA ALA A 546 33.74 -0.29 12.95
C ALA A 546 34.63 -0.75 11.76
N ALA A 547 34.03 -1.25 10.69
CA ALA A 547 34.76 -1.64 9.48
C ALA A 547 35.42 -0.46 8.77
N ALA A 548 34.72 0.67 8.67
CA ALA A 548 35.27 1.90 8.10
C ALA A 548 36.49 2.39 8.89
N ALA A 549 36.35 2.47 10.23
CA ALA A 549 37.44 2.84 11.10
C ALA A 549 38.67 1.90 10.95
N GLY A 550 38.42 0.57 10.83
CA GLY A 550 39.46 -0.44 10.66
C GLY A 550 40.27 -0.33 9.37
N ILE A 551 39.67 0.19 8.30
CA ILE A 551 40.39 0.43 7.02
C ILE A 551 40.79 1.89 6.82
N GLY A 552 40.59 2.76 7.83
CA GLY A 552 40.90 4.19 7.75
C GLY A 552 39.96 4.97 6.81
N ALA A 553 38.77 4.45 6.56
CA ALA A 553 37.71 5.06 5.76
C ALA A 553 36.81 5.97 6.62
N ASN A 554 35.86 6.68 5.97
CA ASN A 554 34.91 7.55 6.63
C ASN A 554 33.72 6.74 7.20
N PRO A 555 33.53 6.61 8.54
CA PRO A 555 32.40 5.89 9.13
C PRO A 555 31.03 6.42 8.70
N LEU A 556 30.89 7.73 8.48
CA LEU A 556 29.65 8.36 8.03
C LEU A 556 29.24 7.87 6.62
N ALA A 557 30.21 7.66 5.73
CA ALA A 557 29.98 7.11 4.40
C ALA A 557 29.37 5.70 4.48
N PHE A 558 29.87 4.86 5.42
CA PHE A 558 29.34 3.52 5.63
C PHE A 558 27.95 3.54 6.27
N ALA A 559 27.72 4.45 7.24
CA ALA A 559 26.40 4.63 7.83
C ALA A 559 25.34 5.03 6.77
N PHE A 560 25.68 5.94 5.84
CA PHE A 560 24.81 6.29 4.73
C PHE A 560 24.61 5.12 3.76
N ALA A 561 25.68 4.38 3.42
CA ALA A 561 25.54 3.22 2.53
C ALA A 561 24.58 2.17 3.11
N VAL A 562 24.68 1.88 4.40
CA VAL A 562 23.76 0.99 5.12
C VAL A 562 22.32 1.54 5.11
N THR A 563 22.16 2.84 5.42
CA THR A 563 20.83 3.50 5.47
C THR A 563 20.11 3.42 4.13
N PHE A 564 20.81 3.75 3.03
CA PHE A 564 20.25 3.69 1.68
C PHE A 564 20.00 2.24 1.24
N ALA A 565 20.94 1.32 1.53
CA ALA A 565 20.79 -0.08 1.17
C ALA A 565 19.58 -0.73 1.87
N ALA A 566 19.38 -0.46 3.16
CA ALA A 566 18.25 -0.97 3.92
C ALA A 566 16.89 -0.40 3.44
N SER A 567 16.90 0.74 2.75
CA SER A 567 15.70 1.33 2.15
C SER A 567 15.46 0.90 0.70
N THR A 568 16.33 0.05 0.10
CA THR A 568 16.22 -0.45 -1.27
C THR A 568 15.99 -1.96 -1.29
N SER A 569 14.83 -2.41 -0.82
CA SER A 569 14.42 -3.82 -0.86
C SER A 569 13.51 -4.06 -2.07
N PHE A 570 14.10 -4.51 -3.16
CA PHE A 570 13.41 -4.67 -4.45
C PHE A 570 13.35 -6.11 -4.96
N LEU A 571 14.04 -7.07 -4.30
CA LEU A 571 14.16 -8.42 -4.84
C LEU A 571 12.99 -9.34 -4.45
N GLY A 572 12.21 -8.94 -3.43
CA GLY A 572 11.11 -9.72 -2.92
C GLY A 572 9.98 -8.90 -2.30
N PRO A 573 8.85 -9.52 -1.97
CA PRO A 573 7.74 -8.84 -1.31
C PRO A 573 7.94 -8.68 0.20
N ILE A 574 8.86 -9.41 0.85
CA ILE A 574 8.95 -9.54 2.31
C ILE A 574 9.76 -8.41 2.94
N GLY A 575 10.89 -8.02 2.32
CA GLY A 575 11.86 -7.12 2.93
C GLY A 575 11.35 -5.69 3.20
N TYR A 576 10.27 -5.28 2.53
CA TYR A 576 9.66 -3.97 2.75
C TYR A 576 8.13 -4.05 2.72
N GLN A 577 7.46 -3.48 3.72
CA GLN A 577 5.99 -3.57 3.87
C GLN A 577 5.22 -3.09 2.64
N THR A 578 5.69 -2.03 1.96
CA THR A 578 5.01 -1.50 0.77
C THR A 578 4.95 -2.50 -0.39
N ASN A 579 5.94 -3.39 -0.49
CA ASN A 579 5.93 -4.48 -1.47
C ASN A 579 4.80 -5.47 -1.18
N LEU A 580 4.57 -5.78 0.11
CA LEU A 580 3.51 -6.70 0.52
C LEU A 580 2.12 -6.12 0.23
N PHE A 581 1.90 -4.79 0.41
CA PHE A 581 0.63 -4.14 0.09
C PHE A 581 0.24 -4.26 -1.39
N VAL A 582 1.22 -4.23 -2.29
CA VAL A 582 0.96 -4.34 -3.73
C VAL A 582 0.97 -5.78 -4.24
N TYR A 583 1.47 -6.75 -3.44
CA TYR A 583 1.64 -8.15 -3.83
C TYR A 583 0.33 -8.81 -4.24
N GLY A 584 -0.66 -8.81 -3.36
CA GLY A 584 -1.99 -9.37 -3.60
C GLY A 584 -2.75 -8.65 -4.70
N PRO A 585 -2.99 -7.33 -4.58
CA PRO A 585 -3.71 -6.55 -5.59
C PRO A 585 -3.09 -6.60 -6.99
N GLY A 586 -1.77 -6.73 -7.09
CA GLY A 586 -1.06 -6.86 -8.36
C GLY A 586 -1.01 -8.28 -8.91
N GLY A 587 -1.44 -9.30 -8.14
CA GLY A 587 -1.39 -10.70 -8.52
C GLY A 587 0.02 -11.24 -8.74
N TYR A 588 1.03 -10.60 -8.15
CA TYR A 588 2.43 -10.91 -8.43
C TYR A 588 2.87 -12.25 -7.86
N LYS A 589 3.97 -12.75 -8.46
CA LYS A 589 4.77 -13.84 -7.91
C LYS A 589 6.08 -13.26 -7.36
N PHE A 590 6.72 -13.99 -6.46
CA PHE A 590 8.02 -13.60 -5.91
C PHE A 590 9.06 -13.29 -7.01
N SER A 591 9.09 -14.10 -8.04
CA SER A 591 9.99 -13.93 -9.20
C SER A 591 9.77 -12.64 -9.99
N ASP A 592 8.60 -12.01 -9.89
CA ASP A 592 8.31 -10.77 -10.61
C ASP A 592 9.07 -9.60 -9.96
N TYR A 593 9.15 -9.56 -8.62
CA TYR A 593 9.98 -8.60 -7.89
C TYR A 593 11.45 -8.74 -8.27
N PHE A 594 11.99 -9.97 -8.22
CA PHE A 594 13.38 -10.22 -8.59
C PHE A 594 13.68 -9.76 -10.03
N ARG A 595 12.79 -10.03 -10.97
CA ARG A 595 12.96 -9.66 -12.38
C ARG A 595 13.05 -8.15 -12.58
N VAL A 596 12.24 -7.38 -11.86
CA VAL A 596 12.20 -5.91 -11.96
C VAL A 596 13.22 -5.27 -11.03
N GLY A 597 13.34 -5.82 -9.82
CA GLY A 597 14.12 -5.24 -8.74
C GLY A 597 15.61 -5.48 -8.84
N ALA A 598 16.07 -6.65 -9.32
CA ALA A 598 17.50 -6.96 -9.35
C ALA A 598 18.31 -5.98 -10.22
N PRO A 599 17.89 -5.61 -11.44
CA PRO A 599 18.57 -4.58 -12.21
C PRO A 599 18.52 -3.20 -11.54
N LEU A 600 17.38 -2.84 -10.89
CA LEU A 600 17.24 -1.58 -10.17
C LEU A 600 18.15 -1.53 -8.95
N GLN A 601 18.18 -2.60 -8.15
CA GLN A 601 19.06 -2.73 -6.99
C GLN A 601 20.53 -2.53 -7.38
N LEU A 602 20.97 -3.19 -8.45
CA LEU A 602 22.32 -3.07 -8.94
C LEU A 602 22.62 -1.64 -9.43
N LEU A 603 21.71 -1.04 -10.20
CA LEU A 603 21.85 0.33 -10.69
C LEU A 603 21.97 1.32 -9.52
N LEU A 604 21.05 1.24 -8.56
CA LEU A 604 21.04 2.16 -7.42
C LEU A 604 22.22 1.92 -6.48
N SER A 605 22.72 0.69 -6.33
CA SER A 605 23.91 0.41 -5.53
C SER A 605 25.13 1.17 -6.05
N VAL A 606 25.32 1.19 -7.38
CA VAL A 606 26.42 1.93 -8.01
C VAL A 606 26.22 3.44 -7.88
N VAL A 607 25.02 3.94 -8.19
CA VAL A 607 24.69 5.37 -8.12
C VAL A 607 24.84 5.90 -6.71
N THR A 608 24.34 5.17 -5.71
CA THR A 608 24.41 5.58 -4.30
C THR A 608 25.85 5.60 -3.80
N VAL A 609 26.62 4.55 -4.05
CA VAL A 609 28.01 4.47 -3.58
C VAL A 609 28.90 5.54 -4.22
N LEU A 610 28.74 5.78 -5.53
CA LEU A 610 29.45 6.88 -6.21
C LEU A 610 29.01 8.26 -5.67
N GLY A 611 27.72 8.43 -5.39
CA GLY A 611 27.21 9.66 -4.79
C GLY A 611 27.73 9.87 -3.37
N ILE A 612 27.76 8.84 -2.52
CA ILE A 612 28.35 8.92 -1.17
C ILE A 612 29.83 9.35 -1.27
N ALA A 613 30.59 8.69 -2.15
CA ALA A 613 31.99 9.03 -2.34
C ALA A 613 32.20 10.47 -2.82
N TYR A 614 31.29 10.99 -3.65
CA TYR A 614 31.36 12.37 -4.16
C TYR A 614 31.01 13.42 -3.10
N PHE A 615 29.97 13.20 -2.29
CA PHE A 615 29.46 14.20 -1.35
C PHE A 615 30.19 14.20 0.01
N TRP A 616 30.59 13.02 0.50
CA TRP A 616 31.18 12.87 1.86
C TRP A 616 32.59 12.29 1.86
N GLY A 617 33.10 11.80 0.73
CA GLY A 617 34.34 11.05 0.67
C GLY A 617 34.19 9.62 1.22
N VAL A 618 35.22 8.81 1.04
CA VAL A 618 35.23 7.40 1.51
C VAL A 618 36.53 7.12 2.25
#